data_ad53f24201e920734e8f2c200f9defa4
#
_entry.id   ad53f24201e920734e8f2c200f9defa4
#
_cell.length_a   1.000
_cell.length_b   1.000
_cell.length_c   1.000
_cell.angle_alpha   90.00
_cell.angle_beta   90.00
_cell.angle_gamma   90.00
#
_symmetry.space_group_name_H-M   'P 1'
#
loop_
_entity.id
_entity.type
_entity.pdbx_description
1 polymer ?
#
loop_
_entity_poly.entity_id
_entity_poly.type
_entity_poly.pdbx_seq_one_letter_code
_entity_poly.pdbx_strand_id
1 'polypeptide(L)'
;MTKKLKKIDRVIKGLSDRYLPAAFAISEDLTKKLNLPSVVQEEAMSIYKKVYKKKISGRTTKIMIVACVYAAIRHSPDTSRTLLDIERVSNFKKKSIQTCYRKIHKELQLEPGLPDPKQKLGKIGNSLNLSPIKTEQVKRTSRKILENAEKAGITDGKNPNGLAAAAVYIACKKHNVKTTQREIAHAADITELILRQRKKEIVDLCE
;
A
#
# COMPACT_ATOMS: atom_id res chain seq x y z
N MET A 1 25.62 16.27 10.46
CA MET A 1 24.86 15.02 10.81
C MET A 1 23.44 15.40 11.15
N THR A 2 22.47 15.04 10.32
CA THR A 2 21.06 15.43 10.45
C THR A 2 20.38 14.72 11.63
N LYS A 3 19.39 15.38 12.28
CA LYS A 3 18.57 14.81 13.38
C LYS A 3 18.02 13.40 13.06
N LYS A 4 17.86 13.09 11.79
CA LYS A 4 17.40 11.82 11.21
C LYS A 4 18.39 10.68 11.44
N LEU A 5 19.69 10.90 11.24
CA LEU A 5 20.75 9.91 11.52
C LEU A 5 20.84 9.57 13.00
N LYS A 6 20.71 10.59 13.89
CA LYS A 6 20.75 10.38 15.34
C LYS A 6 19.58 9.53 15.88
N LYS A 7 18.38 9.61 15.24
CA LYS A 7 17.21 8.81 15.64
C LYS A 7 17.37 7.36 15.17
N ILE A 8 17.93 7.16 13.99
CA ILE A 8 18.28 5.85 13.43
C ILE A 8 19.41 5.18 14.22
N ASP A 9 20.47 5.93 14.60
CA ASP A 9 21.54 5.45 15.47
C ASP A 9 21.02 4.98 16.84
N ARG A 10 20.03 5.69 17.41
CA ARG A 10 19.40 5.27 18.68
C ARG A 10 18.60 3.99 18.52
N VAL A 11 18.04 3.76 17.31
CA VAL A 11 17.35 2.52 16.93
C VAL A 11 18.35 1.39 16.71
N ILE A 12 19.58 1.67 16.28
CA ILE A 12 20.66 0.70 16.02
C ILE A 12 21.44 0.36 17.31
N LYS A 13 21.65 1.33 18.23
CA LYS A 13 22.31 1.12 19.51
C LYS A 13 21.51 0.17 20.41
N GLY A 14 21.93 -1.07 20.48
CA GLY A 14 21.34 -2.10 21.36
C GLY A 14 21.09 -3.46 20.72
N LEU A 15 21.43 -3.62 19.44
CA LEU A 15 21.45 -4.92 18.77
C LEU A 15 22.84 -5.19 18.20
N SER A 16 23.51 -6.19 18.73
CA SER A 16 24.71 -6.80 18.18
C SER A 16 24.36 -7.62 16.92
N ASP A 17 23.71 -6.98 15.92
CA ASP A 17 23.32 -7.68 14.70
C ASP A 17 24.18 -7.22 13.52
N ARG A 18 25.05 -8.11 13.05
CA ARG A 18 25.87 -7.88 11.84
C ARG A 18 25.03 -7.66 10.59
N TYR A 19 23.73 -8.02 10.60
CA TYR A 19 22.83 -7.86 9.47
C TYR A 19 22.08 -6.52 9.48
N LEU A 20 22.17 -5.77 10.57
CA LEU A 20 21.43 -4.50 10.69
C LEU A 20 21.83 -3.44 9.66
N PRO A 21 23.14 -3.23 9.36
CA PRO A 21 23.54 -2.30 8.29
C PRO A 21 23.02 -2.72 6.92
N ALA A 22 23.05 -4.01 6.61
CA ALA A 22 22.50 -4.54 5.35
C ALA A 22 20.97 -4.40 5.30
N ALA A 23 20.28 -4.61 6.42
CA ALA A 23 18.84 -4.40 6.54
C ALA A 23 18.47 -2.94 6.28
N PHE A 24 19.21 -2.02 6.87
CA PHE A 24 19.03 -0.59 6.68
C PHE A 24 19.22 -0.20 5.21
N ALA A 25 20.33 -0.62 4.57
CA ALA A 25 20.62 -0.30 3.18
C ALA A 25 19.51 -0.82 2.23
N ILE A 26 19.02 -2.05 2.45
CA ILE A 26 17.94 -2.63 1.64
C ILE A 26 16.62 -1.86 1.85
N SER A 27 16.29 -1.52 3.10
CA SER A 27 15.06 -0.77 3.38
C SER A 27 15.12 0.64 2.80
N GLU A 28 16.28 1.29 2.83
CA GLU A 28 16.50 2.61 2.26
C GLU A 28 16.37 2.59 0.72
N ASP A 29 17.00 1.62 0.04
CA ASP A 29 16.89 1.45 -1.40
C ASP A 29 15.44 1.24 -1.85
N LEU A 30 14.70 0.39 -1.15
CA LEU A 30 13.29 0.14 -1.44
C LEU A 30 12.42 1.39 -1.20
N THR A 31 12.64 2.11 -0.10
CA THR A 31 11.87 3.32 0.19
C THR A 31 12.13 4.43 -0.83
N LYS A 32 13.36 4.57 -1.31
CA LYS A 32 13.71 5.49 -2.40
C LYS A 32 13.04 5.09 -3.72
N LYS A 33 13.17 3.83 -4.15
CA LYS A 33 12.59 3.31 -5.40
C LYS A 33 11.06 3.38 -5.43
N LEU A 34 10.41 3.20 -4.28
CA LEU A 34 8.96 3.24 -4.15
C LEU A 34 8.42 4.64 -3.81
N ASN A 35 9.30 5.63 -3.66
CA ASN A 35 8.93 7.00 -3.26
C ASN A 35 8.10 7.03 -1.96
N LEU A 36 8.59 6.34 -0.92
CA LEU A 36 7.93 6.23 0.37
C LEU A 36 8.45 7.28 1.37
N PRO A 37 7.59 7.74 2.29
CA PRO A 37 8.02 8.59 3.40
C PRO A 37 9.04 7.88 4.29
N SER A 38 9.95 8.65 4.91
CA SER A 38 10.96 8.08 5.82
C SER A 38 10.37 7.38 7.05
N VAL A 39 9.16 7.77 7.45
CA VAL A 39 8.43 7.12 8.54
C VAL A 39 8.22 5.62 8.26
N VAL A 40 7.95 5.26 7.00
CA VAL A 40 7.80 3.84 6.60
C VAL A 40 9.11 3.08 6.77
N GLN A 41 10.26 3.68 6.48
CA GLN A 41 11.56 3.07 6.71
C GLN A 41 11.83 2.86 8.21
N GLU A 42 11.54 3.87 9.03
CA GLU A 42 11.70 3.80 10.50
C GLU A 42 10.82 2.67 11.08
N GLU A 43 9.58 2.58 10.63
CA GLU A 43 8.65 1.53 11.06
C GLU A 43 9.09 0.14 10.58
N ALA A 44 9.52 0.01 9.33
CA ALA A 44 10.05 -1.25 8.80
C ALA A 44 11.25 -1.75 9.62
N MET A 45 12.16 -0.87 10.01
CA MET A 45 13.30 -1.20 10.87
C MET A 45 12.88 -1.54 12.30
N SER A 46 11.83 -0.90 12.83
CA SER A 46 11.24 -1.25 14.12
C SER A 46 10.66 -2.67 14.10
N ILE A 47 9.90 -3.00 13.05
CA ILE A 47 9.34 -4.34 12.83
C ILE A 47 10.49 -5.37 12.69
N TYR A 48 11.52 -5.06 11.89
CA TYR A 48 12.66 -5.95 11.71
C TYR A 48 13.38 -6.27 13.02
N LYS A 49 13.55 -5.28 13.93
CA LYS A 49 14.10 -5.51 15.27
C LYS A 49 13.28 -6.50 16.09
N LYS A 50 11.94 -6.36 16.06
CA LYS A 50 11.04 -7.30 16.74
C LYS A 50 11.17 -8.71 16.16
N VAL A 51 11.27 -8.81 14.83
CA VAL A 51 11.50 -10.08 14.11
C VAL A 51 12.80 -10.73 14.56
N TYR A 52 13.88 -9.95 14.62
CA TYR A 52 15.18 -10.44 15.05
C TYR A 52 15.18 -10.89 16.53
N LYS A 53 14.63 -10.07 17.44
CA LYS A 53 14.53 -10.40 18.88
C LYS A 53 13.73 -11.69 19.12
N LYS A 54 12.63 -11.90 18.38
CA LYS A 54 11.81 -13.11 18.47
C LYS A 54 12.39 -14.29 17.66
N LYS A 55 13.56 -14.14 17.04
CA LYS A 55 14.21 -15.16 16.19
C LYS A 55 13.26 -15.74 15.12
N ILE A 56 12.41 -14.89 14.55
CA ILE A 56 11.47 -15.31 13.50
C ILE A 56 12.27 -15.65 12.24
N SER A 57 12.39 -16.94 11.94
CA SER A 57 13.14 -17.41 10.77
C SER A 57 12.38 -17.17 9.48
N GLY A 58 13.06 -16.68 8.46
CA GLY A 58 12.60 -16.55 7.08
C GLY A 58 13.52 -17.30 6.12
N ARG A 59 13.20 -17.28 4.81
CA ARG A 59 14.04 -17.92 3.79
C ARG A 59 15.43 -17.28 3.71
N THR A 60 15.51 -15.96 3.73
CA THR A 60 16.74 -15.17 3.80
C THR A 60 16.50 -13.87 4.54
N THR A 61 17.55 -13.28 5.10
CA THR A 61 17.47 -11.95 5.76
C THR A 61 16.91 -10.89 4.80
N LYS A 62 17.33 -10.90 3.53
CA LYS A 62 16.89 -9.93 2.52
C LYS A 62 15.37 -9.95 2.34
N ILE A 63 14.75 -11.12 2.15
CA ILE A 63 13.30 -11.20 1.95
C ILE A 63 12.51 -10.85 3.22
N MET A 64 13.08 -11.12 4.39
CA MET A 64 12.46 -10.73 5.67
C MET A 64 12.39 -9.20 5.79
N ILE A 65 13.44 -8.49 5.37
CA ILE A 65 13.46 -7.02 5.37
C ILE A 65 12.42 -6.48 4.40
N VAL A 66 12.34 -7.03 3.17
CA VAL A 66 11.32 -6.65 2.19
C VAL A 66 9.91 -6.86 2.74
N ALA A 67 9.68 -7.97 3.47
CA ALA A 67 8.41 -8.23 4.11
C ALA A 67 8.12 -7.26 5.28
N CYS A 68 9.13 -6.80 6.02
CA CYS A 68 8.98 -5.76 7.03
C CYS A 68 8.64 -4.39 6.41
N VAL A 69 9.25 -4.04 5.26
CA VAL A 69 8.88 -2.83 4.51
C VAL A 69 7.42 -2.93 4.04
N TYR A 70 7.01 -4.09 3.55
CA TYR A 70 5.61 -4.30 3.17
C TYR A 70 4.65 -4.17 4.38
N ALA A 71 5.03 -4.71 5.54
CA ALA A 71 4.23 -4.56 6.76
C ALA A 71 4.10 -3.08 7.15
N ALA A 72 5.19 -2.31 7.13
CA ALA A 72 5.16 -0.88 7.42
C ALA A 72 4.29 -0.09 6.43
N ILE A 73 4.34 -0.41 5.13
CA ILE A 73 3.44 0.18 4.12
C ILE A 73 1.97 -0.09 4.46
N ARG A 74 1.66 -1.30 4.94
CA ARG A 74 0.30 -1.68 5.31
C ARG A 74 -0.24 -0.90 6.52
N HIS A 75 0.64 -0.50 7.43
CA HIS A 75 0.28 0.28 8.62
C HIS A 75 0.25 1.79 8.36
N SER A 76 0.89 2.26 7.29
CA SER A 76 0.96 3.68 6.98
C SER A 76 -0.26 4.13 6.18
N PRO A 77 -1.11 5.04 6.70
CA PRO A 77 -2.34 5.48 6.03
C PRO A 77 -2.07 6.24 4.72
N ASP A 78 -0.93 6.88 4.59
CA ASP A 78 -0.61 7.75 3.45
C ASP A 78 0.09 7.03 2.30
N THR A 79 0.33 5.73 2.42
CA THR A 79 1.06 4.96 1.40
C THR A 79 0.17 3.98 0.66
N SER A 80 0.19 4.07 -0.67
CA SER A 80 -0.65 3.27 -1.56
C SER A 80 0.17 2.34 -2.47
N ARG A 81 1.12 1.57 -1.91
CA ARG A 81 1.92 0.61 -2.68
C ARG A 81 1.39 -0.81 -2.53
N THR A 82 1.37 -1.53 -3.65
CA THR A 82 0.90 -2.92 -3.70
C THR A 82 2.08 -3.90 -3.58
N LEU A 83 1.78 -5.18 -3.35
CA LEU A 83 2.79 -6.24 -3.43
C LEU A 83 3.44 -6.34 -4.81
N LEU A 84 2.71 -5.99 -5.88
CA LEU A 84 3.24 -5.97 -7.24
C LEU A 84 4.28 -4.86 -7.42
N ASP A 85 4.05 -3.69 -6.83
CA ASP A 85 5.02 -2.59 -6.87
C ASP A 85 6.32 -2.99 -6.16
N ILE A 86 6.22 -3.71 -5.04
CA ILE A 86 7.39 -4.21 -4.30
C ILE A 86 8.11 -5.33 -5.07
N GLU A 87 7.36 -6.24 -5.70
CA GLU A 87 7.92 -7.30 -6.55
C GLU A 87 8.78 -6.72 -7.67
N ARG A 88 8.28 -5.67 -8.37
CA ARG A 88 8.97 -5.00 -9.47
C ARG A 88 10.33 -4.38 -9.06
N VAL A 89 10.44 -3.90 -7.83
CA VAL A 89 11.66 -3.20 -7.37
C VAL A 89 12.58 -4.05 -6.51
N SER A 90 12.08 -5.13 -5.90
CA SER A 90 12.83 -5.94 -4.92
C SER A 90 13.46 -7.19 -5.49
N ASN A 91 13.15 -7.57 -6.74
CA ASN A 91 13.55 -8.83 -7.36
C ASN A 91 13.10 -10.10 -6.61
N PHE A 92 12.11 -9.99 -5.72
CA PHE A 92 11.52 -11.13 -5.00
C PHE A 92 10.08 -11.35 -5.45
N LYS A 93 9.73 -12.62 -5.70
CA LYS A 93 8.36 -12.98 -6.10
C LYS A 93 7.34 -12.62 -5.02
N LYS A 94 6.22 -12.02 -5.42
CA LYS A 94 5.07 -11.66 -4.59
C LYS A 94 4.71 -12.75 -3.56
N LYS A 95 4.61 -14.02 -4.00
CA LYS A 95 4.28 -15.17 -3.14
C LYS A 95 5.27 -15.35 -1.98
N SER A 96 6.56 -15.13 -2.23
CA SER A 96 7.59 -15.28 -1.21
C SER A 96 7.53 -14.14 -0.18
N ILE A 97 7.32 -12.90 -0.64
CA ILE A 97 7.13 -11.73 0.24
C ILE A 97 5.89 -11.92 1.12
N GLN A 98 4.79 -12.37 0.52
CA GLN A 98 3.52 -12.60 1.22
C GLN A 98 3.64 -13.70 2.28
N THR A 99 4.38 -14.77 2.00
CA THR A 99 4.62 -15.85 2.98
C THR A 99 5.40 -15.32 4.20
N CYS A 100 6.48 -14.55 3.98
CA CYS A 100 7.23 -13.93 5.06
C CYS A 100 6.39 -12.92 5.84
N TYR A 101 5.60 -12.08 5.15
CA TYR A 101 4.70 -11.13 5.79
C TYR A 101 3.67 -11.82 6.70
N ARG A 102 3.01 -12.90 6.21
CA ARG A 102 2.04 -13.65 7.04
C ARG A 102 2.68 -14.21 8.31
N LYS A 103 3.92 -14.69 8.21
CA LYS A 103 4.67 -15.18 9.37
C LYS A 103 4.96 -14.04 10.36
N ILE A 104 5.48 -12.91 9.88
CA ILE A 104 5.74 -11.72 10.70
C ILE A 104 4.45 -11.25 11.39
N HIS A 105 3.37 -11.14 10.62
CA HIS A 105 2.07 -10.69 11.11
C HIS A 105 1.56 -11.59 12.24
N LYS A 106 1.61 -12.93 12.07
CA LYS A 106 1.18 -13.91 13.06
C LYS A 106 2.04 -13.85 14.33
N GLU A 107 3.36 -13.89 14.18
CA GLU A 107 4.29 -13.99 15.30
C GLU A 107 4.41 -12.68 16.11
N LEU A 108 4.28 -11.55 15.46
CA LEU A 108 4.31 -10.24 16.12
C LEU A 108 2.92 -9.72 16.51
N GLN A 109 1.84 -10.45 16.16
CA GLN A 109 0.45 -10.04 16.38
C GLN A 109 0.22 -8.60 15.90
N LEU A 110 0.72 -8.30 14.69
CA LEU A 110 0.55 -6.97 14.12
C LEU A 110 -0.93 -6.76 13.80
N GLU A 111 -1.46 -5.62 14.20
CA GLU A 111 -2.79 -5.20 13.76
C GLU A 111 -2.79 -5.12 12.23
N PRO A 112 -3.73 -5.77 11.51
CA PRO A 112 -3.84 -5.57 10.07
C PRO A 112 -4.26 -4.13 9.84
N GLY A 113 -3.38 -3.32 9.29
CA GLY A 113 -3.80 -1.99 8.81
C GLY A 113 -5.01 -2.18 7.90
N LEU A 114 -6.15 -1.62 8.28
CA LEU A 114 -7.37 -1.69 7.49
C LEU A 114 -7.09 -1.07 6.11
N PRO A 115 -7.25 -1.81 5.03
CA PRO A 115 -6.95 -1.29 3.71
C PRO A 115 -8.06 -0.32 3.29
N ASP A 116 -7.84 0.98 3.55
CA ASP A 116 -8.77 2.04 3.16
C ASP A 116 -8.74 2.23 1.62
N PRO A 117 -9.89 2.06 0.93
CA PRO A 117 -9.99 2.35 -0.50
C PRO A 117 -9.60 3.79 -0.87
N LYS A 118 -9.81 4.76 0.03
CA LYS A 118 -9.51 6.18 -0.20
C LYS A 118 -8.03 6.44 -0.45
N GLN A 119 -7.13 5.65 0.18
CA GLN A 119 -5.68 5.72 -0.03
C GLN A 119 -5.25 5.36 -1.45
N LYS A 120 -6.06 4.56 -2.17
CA LYS A 120 -5.77 4.13 -3.54
C LYS A 120 -6.12 5.18 -4.60
N LEU A 121 -6.95 6.17 -4.26
CA LEU A 121 -7.40 7.21 -5.18
C LEU A 121 -6.26 8.03 -5.77
N GLY A 122 -5.21 8.30 -4.96
CA GLY A 122 -4.02 9.02 -5.41
C GLY A 122 -3.27 8.28 -6.53
N LYS A 123 -2.99 6.99 -6.33
CA LYS A 123 -2.31 6.15 -7.33
C LYS A 123 -3.10 6.07 -8.62
N ILE A 124 -4.40 5.73 -8.52
CA ILE A 124 -5.26 5.55 -9.69
C ILE A 124 -5.45 6.88 -10.42
N GLY A 125 -5.78 7.97 -9.73
CA GLY A 125 -6.00 9.27 -10.34
C GLY A 125 -4.77 9.82 -11.08
N ASN A 126 -3.58 9.63 -10.51
CA ASN A 126 -2.33 10.11 -11.13
C ASN A 126 -1.92 9.30 -12.37
N SER A 127 -2.36 8.03 -12.49
CA SER A 127 -2.06 7.19 -13.66
C SER A 127 -2.98 7.44 -14.86
N LEU A 128 -4.02 8.26 -14.72
CA LEU A 128 -4.98 8.53 -15.78
C LEU A 128 -4.58 9.66 -16.75
N ASN A 129 -3.37 10.21 -16.62
CA ASN A 129 -2.87 11.31 -17.48
C ASN A 129 -3.85 12.48 -17.67
N LEU A 130 -4.57 12.85 -16.62
CA LEU A 130 -5.51 13.97 -16.62
C LEU A 130 -4.80 15.27 -16.24
N SER A 131 -5.40 16.42 -16.61
CA SER A 131 -4.93 17.70 -16.08
C SER A 131 -5.02 17.72 -14.54
N PRO A 132 -4.13 18.46 -13.85
CA PRO A 132 -4.11 18.51 -12.38
C PRO A 132 -5.48 18.86 -11.78
N ILE A 133 -6.20 19.79 -12.39
CA ILE A 133 -7.54 20.23 -11.95
C ILE A 133 -8.53 19.08 -12.06
N LYS A 134 -8.59 18.38 -13.20
CA LYS A 134 -9.49 17.24 -13.39
C LYS A 134 -9.13 16.08 -12.48
N THR A 135 -7.85 15.83 -12.28
CA THR A 135 -7.37 14.79 -11.35
C THR A 135 -7.89 15.04 -9.94
N GLU A 136 -7.81 16.27 -9.46
CA GLU A 136 -8.28 16.62 -8.12
C GLU A 136 -9.81 16.58 -8.00
N GLN A 137 -10.54 17.02 -9.02
CA GLN A 137 -12.01 16.90 -9.08
C GLN A 137 -12.46 15.43 -9.01
N VAL A 138 -11.81 14.56 -9.81
CA VAL A 138 -12.10 13.12 -9.81
C VAL A 138 -11.80 12.52 -8.44
N LYS A 139 -10.63 12.81 -7.83
CA LYS A 139 -10.26 12.32 -6.50
C LYS A 139 -11.27 12.75 -5.44
N ARG A 140 -11.67 14.02 -5.43
CA ARG A 140 -12.64 14.57 -4.46
C ARG A 140 -13.99 13.89 -4.59
N THR A 141 -14.48 13.71 -5.80
CA THR A 141 -15.76 13.04 -6.08
C THR A 141 -15.69 11.56 -5.72
N SER A 142 -14.59 10.88 -6.06
CA SER A 142 -14.37 9.47 -5.69
C SER A 142 -14.35 9.26 -4.18
N ARG A 143 -13.75 10.19 -3.43
CA ARG A 143 -13.74 10.14 -1.96
C ARG A 143 -15.15 10.19 -1.40
N LYS A 144 -15.99 11.12 -1.86
CA LYS A 144 -17.40 11.22 -1.44
C LYS A 144 -18.18 9.95 -1.76
N ILE A 145 -17.97 9.35 -2.93
CA ILE A 145 -18.60 8.08 -3.32
C ILE A 145 -18.21 6.96 -2.35
N LEU A 146 -16.93 6.86 -1.99
CA LEU A 146 -16.46 5.85 -1.03
C LEU A 146 -16.97 6.09 0.38
N GLU A 147 -17.09 7.34 0.82
CA GLU A 147 -17.69 7.69 2.12
C GLU A 147 -19.16 7.27 2.22
N ASN A 148 -19.91 7.45 1.14
CA ASN A 148 -21.30 7.01 1.06
C ASN A 148 -21.40 5.46 1.05
N ALA A 149 -20.53 4.79 0.30
CA ALA A 149 -20.44 3.33 0.27
C ALA A 149 -20.05 2.73 1.63
N GLU A 150 -19.19 3.40 2.37
CA GLU A 150 -18.78 3.02 3.72
C GLU A 150 -19.97 3.15 4.71
N LYS A 151 -20.67 4.28 4.68
CA LYS A 151 -21.87 4.50 5.51
C LYS A 151 -22.96 3.46 5.24
N ALA A 152 -23.07 2.98 4.02
CA ALA A 152 -24.01 1.95 3.62
C ALA A 152 -23.51 0.50 3.88
N GLY A 153 -22.31 0.32 4.50
CA GLY A 153 -21.76 -0.98 4.86
C GLY A 153 -21.27 -1.82 3.68
N ILE A 154 -21.13 -1.24 2.47
CA ILE A 154 -20.75 -1.99 1.26
C ILE A 154 -19.26 -2.26 1.19
N THR A 155 -18.45 -1.58 1.97
CA THR A 155 -16.98 -1.69 1.91
C THR A 155 -16.45 -2.94 2.60
N ASP A 156 -17.21 -3.53 3.52
CA ASP A 156 -16.75 -4.60 4.39
C ASP A 156 -16.43 -5.90 3.64
N GLY A 157 -15.28 -6.47 3.92
CA GLY A 157 -14.82 -7.72 3.30
C GLY A 157 -14.44 -7.61 1.82
N LYS A 158 -14.51 -6.42 1.20
CA LYS A 158 -14.26 -6.23 -0.22
C LYS A 158 -12.84 -5.73 -0.50
N ASN A 159 -12.37 -6.04 -1.72
CA ASN A 159 -11.05 -5.58 -2.17
C ASN A 159 -11.04 -4.04 -2.29
N PRO A 160 -10.19 -3.32 -1.53
CA PRO A 160 -10.13 -1.87 -1.55
C PRO A 160 -9.72 -1.29 -2.90
N ASN A 161 -8.88 -1.99 -3.68
CA ASN A 161 -8.53 -1.57 -5.03
C ASN A 161 -9.75 -1.59 -5.96
N GLY A 162 -10.62 -2.60 -5.79
CA GLY A 162 -11.86 -2.73 -6.56
C GLY A 162 -12.85 -1.59 -6.27
N LEU A 163 -13.03 -1.26 -4.99
CA LEU A 163 -13.89 -0.16 -4.57
C LEU A 163 -13.36 1.19 -5.05
N ALA A 164 -12.04 1.44 -4.90
CA ALA A 164 -11.41 2.67 -5.35
C ALA A 164 -11.53 2.84 -6.88
N ALA A 165 -11.27 1.78 -7.65
CA ALA A 165 -11.38 1.80 -9.10
C ALA A 165 -12.82 2.10 -9.56
N ALA A 166 -13.81 1.47 -8.93
CA ALA A 166 -15.22 1.72 -9.23
C ALA A 166 -15.62 3.18 -8.92
N ALA A 167 -15.21 3.69 -7.76
CA ALA A 167 -15.46 5.09 -7.40
C ALA A 167 -14.80 6.07 -8.38
N VAL A 168 -13.55 5.82 -8.79
CA VAL A 168 -12.85 6.65 -9.80
C VAL A 168 -13.58 6.58 -11.14
N TYR A 169 -14.00 5.40 -11.59
CA TYR A 169 -14.74 5.26 -12.84
C TYR A 169 -16.06 6.06 -12.85
N ILE A 170 -16.84 5.97 -11.76
CA ILE A 170 -18.09 6.74 -11.59
C ILE A 170 -17.79 8.24 -11.57
N ALA A 171 -16.74 8.67 -10.86
CA ALA A 171 -16.33 10.07 -10.80
C ALA A 171 -15.88 10.59 -12.17
N CYS A 172 -15.11 9.81 -12.96
CA CYS A 172 -14.73 10.17 -14.33
C CYS A 172 -15.96 10.38 -15.21
N LYS A 173 -16.96 9.51 -15.10
CA LYS A 173 -18.23 9.69 -15.85
C LYS A 173 -18.97 10.96 -15.44
N LYS A 174 -19.04 11.27 -14.13
CA LYS A 174 -19.68 12.52 -13.64
C LYS A 174 -18.98 13.79 -14.13
N HIS A 175 -17.66 13.74 -14.34
CA HIS A 175 -16.88 14.88 -14.80
C HIS A 175 -16.60 14.88 -16.32
N ASN A 176 -17.32 14.04 -17.08
CA ASN A 176 -17.15 13.89 -18.54
C ASN A 176 -15.69 13.63 -18.95
N VAL A 177 -14.97 12.85 -18.10
CA VAL A 177 -13.60 12.42 -18.40
C VAL A 177 -13.66 11.14 -19.24
N LYS A 178 -13.05 11.17 -20.42
CA LYS A 178 -12.95 9.99 -21.30
C LYS A 178 -11.91 9.03 -20.74
N THR A 179 -12.35 7.95 -20.12
CA THR A 179 -11.53 6.84 -19.65
C THR A 179 -12.23 5.52 -19.87
N THR A 180 -11.48 4.47 -20.11
CA THR A 180 -11.99 3.11 -20.26
C THR A 180 -11.95 2.35 -18.93
N GLN A 181 -12.81 1.34 -18.79
CA GLN A 181 -12.76 0.44 -17.64
C GLN A 181 -11.42 -0.27 -17.55
N ARG A 182 -10.83 -0.61 -18.71
CA ARG A 182 -9.54 -1.30 -18.83
C ARG A 182 -8.39 -0.45 -18.26
N GLU A 183 -8.32 0.83 -18.59
CA GLU A 183 -7.29 1.75 -18.08
C GLU A 183 -7.35 1.87 -16.56
N ILE A 184 -8.56 2.06 -16.01
CA ILE A 184 -8.74 2.19 -14.57
C ILE A 184 -8.47 0.86 -13.85
N ALA A 185 -8.90 -0.26 -14.40
CA ALA A 185 -8.63 -1.57 -13.84
C ALA A 185 -7.12 -1.87 -13.81
N HIS A 186 -6.41 -1.54 -14.89
CA HIS A 186 -4.95 -1.65 -14.95
C HIS A 186 -4.25 -0.76 -13.91
N ALA A 187 -4.67 0.49 -13.80
CA ALA A 187 -4.14 1.45 -12.81
C ALA A 187 -4.34 0.99 -11.35
N ALA A 188 -5.42 0.24 -11.11
CA ALA A 188 -5.77 -0.30 -9.79
C ALA A 188 -5.23 -1.72 -9.53
N ASP A 189 -4.49 -2.31 -10.46
CA ASP A 189 -4.02 -3.71 -10.40
C ASP A 189 -5.15 -4.73 -10.16
N ILE A 190 -6.27 -4.57 -10.86
CA ILE A 190 -7.45 -5.46 -10.82
C ILE A 190 -7.91 -5.86 -12.23
N THR A 191 -8.85 -6.79 -12.31
CA THR A 191 -9.54 -7.13 -13.57
C THR A 191 -10.74 -6.21 -13.82
N GLU A 192 -11.12 -6.03 -15.09
CA GLU A 192 -12.33 -5.28 -15.44
C GLU A 192 -13.60 -5.90 -14.83
N LEU A 193 -13.63 -7.22 -14.65
CA LEU A 193 -14.74 -7.91 -14.01
C LEU A 193 -14.97 -7.42 -12.58
N ILE A 194 -13.89 -7.32 -11.80
CA ILE A 194 -13.95 -6.79 -10.42
C ILE A 194 -14.44 -5.34 -10.41
N LEU A 195 -13.95 -4.51 -11.35
CA LEU A 195 -14.41 -3.13 -11.46
C LEU A 195 -15.92 -3.07 -11.75
N ARG A 196 -16.41 -3.86 -12.69
CA ARG A 196 -17.84 -3.90 -13.06
C ARG A 196 -18.71 -4.32 -11.88
N GLN A 197 -18.32 -5.36 -11.15
CA GLN A 197 -19.04 -5.82 -9.97
C GLN A 197 -19.13 -4.74 -8.90
N ARG A 198 -18.00 -4.11 -8.54
CA ARG A 198 -17.98 -3.05 -7.53
C ARG A 198 -18.74 -1.80 -7.99
N LYS A 199 -18.64 -1.46 -9.28
CA LYS A 199 -19.43 -0.36 -9.84
C LYS A 199 -20.92 -0.60 -9.69
N LYS A 200 -21.42 -1.80 -10.04
CA LYS A 200 -22.83 -2.15 -9.89
C LYS A 200 -23.29 -1.97 -8.46
N GLU A 201 -22.58 -2.56 -7.50
CA GLU A 201 -22.91 -2.45 -6.08
C GLU A 201 -22.95 -0.99 -5.57
N ILE A 202 -22.07 -0.11 -6.05
CA ILE A 202 -22.07 1.31 -5.64
C ILE A 202 -23.20 2.09 -6.30
N VAL A 203 -23.56 1.77 -7.55
CA VAL A 203 -24.63 2.47 -8.28
C VAL A 203 -25.99 2.07 -7.74
N ASP A 204 -26.22 0.79 -7.48
CA ASP A 204 -27.47 0.25 -6.92
C ASP A 204 -27.82 0.86 -5.54
N LEU A 205 -26.88 1.57 -4.90
CA LEU A 205 -27.12 2.34 -3.67
C LEU A 205 -27.55 3.79 -3.90
N CYS A 206 -27.27 4.30 -5.09
CA CYS A 206 -27.54 5.71 -5.41
C CYS A 206 -28.94 5.88 -6.09
N GLU A 207 -29.63 4.78 -6.35
CA GLU A 207 -31.01 4.71 -6.77
C GLU A 207 -31.93 4.44 -5.58
#